data_da811cbe9599c95b46ea4d6bb4b1691b
#
_entry.id   da811cbe9599c95b46ea4d6bb4b1691b
#
_cell.length_a   1.000
_cell.length_b   1.000
_cell.length_c   1.000
_cell.angle_alpha   90.00
_cell.angle_beta   90.00
_cell.angle_gamma   90.00
#
_symmetry.space_group_name_H-M   'P 1'
#
loop_
_entity.id
_entity.type
_entity.pdbx_description
1 polymer ?
#
loop_
_entity_poly.entity_id
_entity_poly.type
_entity_poly.pdbx_seq_one_letter_code
_entity_poly.pdbx_strand_id
1 'polypeptide(L)'
;MGNKAFDVTALGELLIDFTENGNSAQGNPMLEANPGGAPCNVLAMLEKLGKKTAFIGKVGNDMFGTQLKNAVEEVGIDTRNLVIDNEVHTTLAFVHTYPDGDRDFSFYRNPGADMMLTKDEIQEDLIRDSRIFHFGTLSSTHEGVREATRYAIDVAKEAGCIVSFDPNLRPPLWKSLDDAKAEIEYGLGKCDILKISDNEVEFLFGTTDYDKGAALLKEKYNIPLILITLGKDGSRAYYKDMTVEAAPFLQEKTIETTGAGDTFCASSLNYVLEHGLDNLTEENLKELLTFANAAASLITTRKGALRVMSTKEEVLDFMKSRGC
;
A
#
# COMPACT_ATOMS: atom_id res chain seq x y z
N MET A 1 -5.34 25.33 -2.04
CA MET A 1 -5.81 24.27 -1.09
C MET A 1 -5.55 24.78 0.32
N GLY A 2 -6.56 24.74 1.24
CA GLY A 2 -6.38 25.12 2.63
C GLY A 2 -5.30 24.29 3.31
N ASN A 3 -4.79 24.79 4.44
CA ASN A 3 -3.74 24.10 5.19
C ASN A 3 -4.38 22.88 5.88
N LYS A 4 -4.29 21.68 5.25
CA LYS A 4 -4.78 20.43 5.81
C LYS A 4 -3.81 19.92 6.88
N ALA A 5 -4.32 19.28 7.95
CA ALA A 5 -3.49 18.78 9.05
C ALA A 5 -2.62 17.58 8.64
N PHE A 6 -3.14 16.75 7.72
CA PHE A 6 -2.47 15.56 7.21
C PHE A 6 -2.19 15.65 5.71
N ASP A 7 -1.06 15.10 5.30
CA ASP A 7 -0.75 14.92 3.89
C ASP A 7 -1.49 13.68 3.34
N VAL A 8 -1.48 12.56 4.08
CA VAL A 8 -2.16 11.34 3.69
C VAL A 8 -2.84 10.68 4.89
N THR A 9 -4.11 10.33 4.74
CA THR A 9 -4.80 9.39 5.62
C THR A 9 -5.07 8.10 4.85
N ALA A 10 -4.76 6.95 5.44
CA ALA A 10 -5.04 5.65 4.83
C ALA A 10 -5.99 4.83 5.69
N LEU A 11 -6.85 4.03 5.02
CA LEU A 11 -7.72 3.06 5.66
C LEU A 11 -7.39 1.65 5.15
N GLY A 12 -7.31 0.70 6.07
CA GLY A 12 -7.18 -0.70 5.71
C GLY A 12 -6.71 -1.60 6.85
N GLU A 13 -6.04 -2.68 6.48
CA GLU A 13 -5.53 -3.68 7.40
C GLU A 13 -4.25 -3.21 8.11
N LEU A 14 -4.13 -3.66 9.35
CA LEU A 14 -2.90 -3.65 10.14
C LEU A 14 -2.81 -5.00 10.83
N LEU A 15 -1.73 -5.75 10.58
CA LEU A 15 -1.61 -7.15 10.95
C LEU A 15 -0.16 -7.53 11.29
N ILE A 16 0.03 -8.74 11.81
CA ILE A 16 1.37 -9.32 12.01
C ILE A 16 1.69 -10.28 10.87
N ASP A 17 2.81 -10.03 10.19
CA ASP A 17 3.43 -10.98 9.27
C ASP A 17 4.47 -11.80 10.02
N PHE A 18 4.20 -13.09 10.21
CA PHE A 18 5.18 -14.03 10.73
C PHE A 18 6.07 -14.54 9.61
N THR A 19 7.35 -14.22 9.68
CA THR A 19 8.37 -14.69 8.73
C THR A 19 9.35 -15.64 9.41
N GLU A 20 9.88 -16.61 8.68
CA GLU A 20 10.85 -17.57 9.19
C GLU A 20 12.15 -16.87 9.62
N ASN A 21 12.65 -17.24 10.82
CA ASN A 21 13.86 -16.71 11.40
C ASN A 21 14.78 -17.81 11.98
N GLY A 22 15.03 -18.84 11.15
CA GLY A 22 15.85 -19.99 11.53
C GLY A 22 15.17 -20.99 12.44
N ASN A 23 15.96 -21.79 13.16
CA ASN A 23 15.49 -22.83 14.07
C ASN A 23 16.01 -22.63 15.47
N SER A 24 15.20 -23.02 16.47
CA SER A 24 15.60 -23.07 17.88
C SER A 24 16.63 -24.18 18.11
N ALA A 25 17.24 -24.20 19.31
CA ALA A 25 18.15 -25.27 19.72
C ALA A 25 17.49 -26.68 19.72
N GLN A 26 16.17 -26.75 19.76
CA GLN A 26 15.37 -27.99 19.68
C GLN A 26 15.00 -28.37 18.25
N GLY A 27 15.41 -27.59 17.23
CA GLY A 27 15.06 -27.83 15.83
C GLY A 27 13.69 -27.29 15.40
N ASN A 28 12.95 -26.58 16.27
CA ASN A 28 11.66 -26.00 15.93
C ASN A 28 11.84 -24.71 15.13
N PRO A 29 11.01 -24.45 14.09
CA PRO A 29 11.01 -23.18 13.38
C PRO A 29 10.80 -22.01 14.34
N MET A 30 11.61 -20.96 14.18
CA MET A 30 11.40 -19.68 14.86
C MET A 30 10.78 -18.69 13.87
N LEU A 31 9.79 -17.97 14.34
CA LEU A 31 9.08 -16.96 13.54
C LEU A 31 9.29 -15.58 14.16
N GLU A 32 9.55 -14.62 13.30
CA GLU A 32 9.62 -13.20 13.66
C GLU A 32 8.29 -12.53 13.39
N ALA A 33 7.72 -11.86 14.40
CA ALA A 33 6.45 -11.16 14.31
C ALA A 33 6.69 -9.73 13.79
N ASN A 34 6.53 -9.53 12.49
CA ASN A 34 6.75 -8.25 11.84
C ASN A 34 5.44 -7.47 11.73
N PRO A 35 5.37 -6.21 12.23
CA PRO A 35 4.27 -5.31 11.92
C PRO A 35 4.16 -5.08 10.42
N GLY A 36 2.96 -5.26 9.85
CA GLY A 36 2.68 -5.16 8.43
C GLY A 36 1.25 -4.68 8.17
N GLY A 37 0.91 -4.63 6.91
CA GLY A 37 -0.33 -4.07 6.37
C GLY A 37 -0.02 -3.01 5.34
N ALA A 38 -0.47 -3.21 4.10
CA ALA A 38 -0.08 -2.35 2.98
C ALA A 38 -0.36 -0.86 3.23
N PRO A 39 -1.51 -0.44 3.77
CA PRO A 39 -1.76 0.98 4.04
C PRO A 39 -0.76 1.57 5.03
N CYS A 40 -0.42 0.84 6.10
CA CYS A 40 0.56 1.32 7.08
C CYS A 40 1.99 1.34 6.53
N ASN A 41 2.35 0.43 5.62
CA ASN A 41 3.63 0.46 4.93
C ASN A 41 3.74 1.72 4.05
N VAL A 42 2.68 2.08 3.32
CA VAL A 42 2.60 3.34 2.55
C VAL A 42 2.79 4.54 3.48
N LEU A 43 2.07 4.59 4.60
CA LEU A 43 2.17 5.71 5.56
C LEU A 43 3.56 5.79 6.20
N ALA A 44 4.15 4.66 6.58
CA ALA A 44 5.49 4.62 7.18
C ALA A 44 6.57 5.16 6.24
N MET A 45 6.50 4.83 4.94
CA MET A 45 7.41 5.42 3.95
C MET A 45 7.18 6.92 3.79
N LEU A 46 5.93 7.38 3.80
CA LEU A 46 5.60 8.81 3.74
C LEU A 46 6.14 9.59 4.95
N GLU A 47 6.06 9.02 6.18
CA GLU A 47 6.69 9.61 7.38
C GLU A 47 8.22 9.75 7.20
N LYS A 48 8.90 8.73 6.63
CA LYS A 48 10.34 8.82 6.29
C LYS A 48 10.64 9.89 5.24
N LEU A 49 9.68 10.23 4.41
CA LEU A 49 9.76 11.33 3.44
C LEU A 49 9.29 12.68 4.01
N GLY A 50 9.03 12.76 5.34
CA GLY A 50 8.68 14.00 6.05
C GLY A 50 7.23 14.43 5.88
N LYS A 51 6.32 13.54 5.53
CA LYS A 51 4.88 13.82 5.43
C LYS A 51 4.18 13.49 6.74
N LYS A 52 3.06 14.14 7.01
CA LYS A 52 2.20 13.87 8.16
C LYS A 52 1.11 12.90 7.77
N THR A 53 1.02 11.79 8.48
CA THR A 53 0.11 10.72 8.11
C THR A 53 -0.82 10.31 9.26
N ALA A 54 -2.00 9.74 8.90
CA ALA A 54 -2.94 9.16 9.84
C ALA A 54 -3.46 7.83 9.34
N PHE A 55 -3.76 6.92 10.25
CA PHE A 55 -4.27 5.59 9.94
C PHE A 55 -5.66 5.37 10.52
N ILE A 56 -6.54 4.78 9.71
CA ILE A 56 -7.87 4.32 10.07
C ILE A 56 -7.91 2.80 9.92
N GLY A 57 -8.14 2.09 11.02
CA GLY A 57 -8.20 0.64 11.02
C GLY A 57 -8.59 0.07 12.37
N LYS A 58 -8.51 -1.26 12.50
CA LYS A 58 -8.90 -1.96 13.71
C LYS A 58 -7.99 -3.14 14.00
N VAL A 59 -7.61 -3.30 15.27
CA VAL A 59 -6.79 -4.42 15.79
C VAL A 59 -7.44 -5.00 17.04
N GLY A 60 -7.09 -6.22 17.40
CA GLY A 60 -7.61 -6.87 18.59
C GLY A 60 -7.04 -6.31 19.89
N ASN A 61 -7.78 -6.46 20.98
CA ASN A 61 -7.30 -6.20 22.34
C ASN A 61 -6.43 -7.37 22.82
N ASP A 62 -5.27 -7.54 22.17
CA ASP A 62 -4.31 -8.60 22.44
C ASP A 62 -2.86 -8.09 22.35
N MET A 63 -1.90 -8.99 22.62
CA MET A 63 -0.48 -8.63 22.59
C MET A 63 -0.03 -8.12 21.22
N PHE A 64 -0.60 -8.63 20.13
CA PHE A 64 -0.25 -8.24 18.77
C PHE A 64 -0.88 -6.90 18.40
N GLY A 65 -2.13 -6.63 18.79
CA GLY A 65 -2.74 -5.31 18.64
C GLY A 65 -1.95 -4.23 19.37
N THR A 66 -1.47 -4.53 20.59
CA THR A 66 -0.58 -3.63 21.34
C THR A 66 0.75 -3.40 20.60
N GLN A 67 1.37 -4.49 20.09
CA GLN A 67 2.62 -4.41 19.33
C GLN A 67 2.45 -3.55 18.06
N LEU A 68 1.36 -3.75 17.33
CA LEU A 68 1.04 -3.01 16.11
C LEU A 68 0.83 -1.54 16.39
N LYS A 69 0.01 -1.19 17.38
CA LYS A 69 -0.21 0.19 17.79
C LYS A 69 1.11 0.89 18.09
N ASN A 70 1.94 0.29 18.95
CA ASN A 70 3.24 0.85 19.30
C ASN A 70 4.14 1.03 18.07
N ALA A 71 4.13 0.07 17.13
CA ALA A 71 4.96 0.13 15.93
C ALA A 71 4.57 1.27 15.00
N VAL A 72 3.27 1.53 14.80
CA VAL A 72 2.82 2.63 13.94
C VAL A 72 3.00 3.99 14.59
N GLU A 73 2.82 4.08 15.93
CA GLU A 73 3.12 5.29 16.70
C GLU A 73 4.63 5.62 16.70
N GLU A 74 5.49 4.61 16.80
CA GLU A 74 6.96 4.74 16.77
C GLU A 74 7.47 5.37 15.47
N VAL A 75 6.84 5.08 14.34
CA VAL A 75 7.21 5.65 13.05
C VAL A 75 6.57 7.00 12.75
N GLY A 76 5.67 7.49 13.62
CA GLY A 76 5.09 8.83 13.54
C GLY A 76 3.65 8.91 13.01
N ILE A 77 3.04 7.78 12.64
CA ILE A 77 1.68 7.72 12.12
C ILE A 77 0.66 8.06 13.23
N ASP A 78 -0.26 8.97 12.97
CA ASP A 78 -1.36 9.29 13.89
C ASP A 78 -2.34 8.11 13.98
N THR A 79 -2.55 7.61 15.19
CA THR A 79 -3.36 6.40 15.48
C THR A 79 -4.68 6.71 16.16
N ARG A 80 -5.14 7.96 16.19
CA ARG A 80 -6.38 8.32 16.92
C ARG A 80 -7.63 7.58 16.39
N ASN A 81 -7.61 7.09 15.17
CA ASN A 81 -8.66 6.22 14.62
C ASN A 81 -8.20 4.77 14.43
N LEU A 82 -7.24 4.31 15.21
CA LEU A 82 -6.95 2.89 15.39
C LEU A 82 -7.87 2.34 16.47
N VAL A 83 -8.92 1.63 16.06
CA VAL A 83 -9.93 1.04 16.95
C VAL A 83 -9.40 -0.25 17.55
N ILE A 84 -9.74 -0.49 18.84
CA ILE A 84 -9.40 -1.74 19.53
C ILE A 84 -10.64 -2.61 19.67
N ASP A 85 -10.61 -3.81 19.10
CA ASP A 85 -11.68 -4.80 19.21
C ASP A 85 -11.48 -5.66 20.46
N ASN A 86 -12.51 -5.78 21.31
CA ASN A 86 -12.44 -6.56 22.54
C ASN A 86 -12.86 -8.02 22.36
N GLU A 87 -13.41 -8.39 21.21
CA GLU A 87 -13.98 -9.72 20.96
C GLU A 87 -13.19 -10.49 19.89
N VAL A 88 -12.67 -9.77 18.86
CA VAL A 88 -11.98 -10.38 17.73
C VAL A 88 -10.48 -10.10 17.79
N HIS A 89 -9.69 -11.14 17.59
CA HIS A 89 -8.23 -11.04 17.65
C HIS A 89 -7.62 -10.34 16.45
N THR A 90 -6.43 -9.82 16.67
CA THR A 90 -5.59 -9.25 15.62
C THR A 90 -5.33 -10.28 14.51
N THR A 91 -5.42 -9.85 13.26
CA THR A 91 -5.08 -10.68 12.10
C THR A 91 -3.61 -11.06 12.07
N LEU A 92 -3.36 -12.34 11.79
CA LEU A 92 -2.01 -12.89 11.62
C LEU A 92 -1.86 -13.45 10.21
N ALA A 93 -0.72 -13.21 9.58
CA ALA A 93 -0.30 -13.86 8.36
C ALA A 93 1.00 -14.63 8.60
N PHE A 94 1.09 -15.84 8.09
CA PHE A 94 2.30 -16.65 8.14
C PHE A 94 2.86 -16.73 6.72
N VAL A 95 4.09 -16.28 6.54
CA VAL A 95 4.78 -16.27 5.26
C VAL A 95 5.75 -17.43 5.23
N HIS A 96 5.49 -18.38 4.35
CA HIS A 96 6.41 -19.47 4.04
C HIS A 96 7.16 -19.14 2.75
N THR A 97 8.49 -19.21 2.79
CA THR A 97 9.34 -18.98 1.62
C THR A 97 9.90 -20.32 1.15
N TYR A 98 9.60 -20.70 -0.09
CA TYR A 98 10.12 -21.92 -0.70
C TYR A 98 11.59 -21.77 -1.13
N PRO A 99 12.35 -22.87 -1.32
CA PRO A 99 13.75 -22.83 -1.73
C PRO A 99 14.02 -22.14 -3.08
N ASP A 100 13.02 -22.08 -3.95
CA ASP A 100 13.04 -21.38 -5.25
C ASP A 100 12.78 -19.88 -5.14
N GLY A 101 12.45 -19.39 -3.92
CA GLY A 101 12.16 -18.01 -3.63
C GLY A 101 10.68 -17.63 -3.76
N ASP A 102 9.82 -18.59 -4.12
CA ASP A 102 8.36 -18.40 -4.12
C ASP A 102 7.83 -18.36 -2.69
N ARG A 103 6.63 -17.80 -2.50
CA ARG A 103 6.02 -17.57 -1.20
C ARG A 103 4.59 -18.06 -1.15
N ASP A 104 4.24 -18.65 -0.02
CA ASP A 104 2.88 -18.98 0.34
C ASP A 104 2.46 -18.24 1.61
N PHE A 105 1.18 -17.90 1.69
CA PHE A 105 0.62 -17.15 2.80
C PHE A 105 -0.53 -17.93 3.44
N SER A 106 -0.44 -18.13 4.75
CA SER A 106 -1.53 -18.65 5.55
C SER A 106 -2.07 -17.55 6.46
N PHE A 107 -3.34 -17.16 6.25
CA PHE A 107 -3.98 -16.10 7.00
C PHE A 107 -4.85 -16.64 8.13
N TYR A 108 -4.65 -16.14 9.33
CA TYR A 108 -5.53 -16.33 10.48
C TYR A 108 -6.39 -15.06 10.63
N ARG A 109 -7.42 -14.99 9.77
CA ARG A 109 -8.30 -13.83 9.55
C ARG A 109 -9.74 -14.28 9.30
N ASN A 110 -10.31 -15.08 10.23
CA ASN A 110 -11.64 -15.66 10.04
C ASN A 110 -12.50 -15.62 11.32
N PRO A 111 -13.01 -14.42 11.73
CA PRO A 111 -12.61 -13.09 11.27
C PRO A 111 -11.33 -12.62 11.94
N GLY A 112 -10.68 -11.62 11.37
CA GLY A 112 -9.68 -10.79 12.01
C GLY A 112 -10.27 -9.44 12.42
N ALA A 113 -9.69 -8.79 13.44
CA ALA A 113 -10.21 -7.53 13.96
C ALA A 113 -10.31 -6.43 12.89
N ASP A 114 -9.40 -6.40 11.93
CA ASP A 114 -9.42 -5.45 10.80
C ASP A 114 -10.67 -5.58 9.93
N MET A 115 -11.31 -6.75 9.88
CA MET A 115 -12.57 -6.98 9.16
C MET A 115 -13.78 -6.42 9.88
N MET A 116 -13.65 -6.09 11.17
CA MET A 116 -14.75 -5.67 12.05
C MET A 116 -14.88 -4.16 12.19
N LEU A 117 -14.10 -3.38 11.43
CA LEU A 117 -14.25 -1.93 11.38
C LEU A 117 -15.60 -1.57 10.77
N THR A 118 -16.34 -0.69 11.43
CA THR A 118 -17.65 -0.22 10.99
C THR A 118 -17.62 1.25 10.56
N LYS A 119 -18.59 1.69 9.78
CA LYS A 119 -18.68 3.10 9.37
C LYS A 119 -18.84 4.07 10.53
N ASP A 120 -19.51 3.65 11.62
CA ASP A 120 -19.77 4.50 12.78
C ASP A 120 -18.50 4.72 13.61
N GLU A 121 -17.45 3.93 13.38
CA GLU A 121 -16.13 4.08 14.00
C GLU A 121 -15.17 5.00 13.20
N ILE A 122 -15.58 5.45 12.01
CA ILE A 122 -14.78 6.34 11.17
C ILE A 122 -14.79 7.77 11.73
N GLN A 123 -13.63 8.30 12.04
CA GLN A 123 -13.45 9.71 12.41
C GLN A 123 -13.25 10.53 11.13
N GLU A 124 -14.35 11.11 10.63
CA GLU A 124 -14.36 11.86 9.36
C GLU A 124 -13.38 13.03 9.33
N ASP A 125 -13.13 13.67 10.46
CA ASP A 125 -12.23 14.82 10.56
C ASP A 125 -10.81 14.47 10.11
N LEU A 126 -10.32 13.26 10.36
CA LEU A 126 -9.03 12.79 9.83
C LEU A 126 -9.01 12.78 8.30
N ILE A 127 -10.10 12.32 7.69
CA ILE A 127 -10.23 12.25 6.22
C ILE A 127 -10.40 13.66 5.66
N ARG A 128 -11.33 14.45 6.24
CA ARG A 128 -11.64 15.81 5.78
C ARG A 128 -10.44 16.74 5.88
N ASP A 129 -9.53 16.48 6.83
CA ASP A 129 -8.31 17.25 7.07
C ASP A 129 -7.06 16.67 6.39
N SER A 130 -7.26 15.80 5.38
CA SER A 130 -6.20 15.16 4.60
C SER A 130 -6.18 15.65 3.15
N ARG A 131 -4.98 15.72 2.56
CA ARG A 131 -4.81 16.06 1.13
C ARG A 131 -5.07 14.86 0.24
N ILE A 132 -4.61 13.67 0.66
CA ILE A 132 -4.82 12.39 -0.04
C ILE A 132 -5.49 11.43 0.93
N PHE A 133 -6.46 10.66 0.43
CA PHE A 133 -7.01 9.47 1.08
C PHE A 133 -6.58 8.24 0.30
N HIS A 134 -5.96 7.28 1.00
CA HIS A 134 -5.41 6.05 0.39
C HIS A 134 -6.11 4.80 0.93
N PHE A 135 -6.37 3.83 0.06
CA PHE A 135 -6.95 2.54 0.44
C PHE A 135 -6.55 1.42 -0.53
N GLY A 136 -6.75 0.18 -0.08
CA GLY A 136 -6.58 -1.04 -0.86
C GLY A 136 -7.81 -1.94 -0.79
N THR A 137 -7.72 -3.17 -1.33
CA THR A 137 -8.88 -4.07 -1.42
C THR A 137 -9.06 -4.99 -0.21
N LEU A 138 -8.07 -5.15 0.67
CA LEU A 138 -8.22 -6.03 1.83
C LEU A 138 -9.33 -5.55 2.78
N SER A 139 -9.55 -4.24 2.87
CA SER A 139 -10.67 -3.64 3.58
C SER A 139 -12.02 -3.76 2.86
N SER A 140 -12.10 -4.53 1.77
CA SER A 140 -13.35 -4.85 1.07
C SER A 140 -13.71 -6.34 1.09
N THR A 141 -12.89 -7.18 1.75
CA THR A 141 -13.08 -8.63 1.80
C THR A 141 -14.24 -9.10 2.71
N HIS A 142 -14.75 -8.22 3.58
CA HIS A 142 -15.86 -8.48 4.50
C HIS A 142 -16.86 -7.33 4.47
N GLU A 143 -18.14 -7.62 4.65
CA GLU A 143 -19.26 -6.65 4.46
C GLU A 143 -19.10 -5.41 5.34
N GLY A 144 -18.86 -5.57 6.64
CA GLY A 144 -18.76 -4.43 7.59
C GLY A 144 -17.65 -3.46 7.21
N VAL A 145 -16.42 -3.95 7.05
CA VAL A 145 -15.27 -3.10 6.69
C VAL A 145 -15.38 -2.55 5.27
N ARG A 146 -16.06 -3.26 4.35
CA ARG A 146 -16.40 -2.77 3.00
C ARG A 146 -17.29 -1.53 3.06
N GLU A 147 -18.34 -1.56 3.89
CA GLU A 147 -19.21 -0.39 4.09
C GLU A 147 -18.44 0.77 4.70
N ALA A 148 -17.60 0.52 5.70
CA ALA A 148 -16.72 1.53 6.31
C ALA A 148 -15.76 2.15 5.28
N THR A 149 -15.14 1.33 4.43
CA THR A 149 -14.23 1.79 3.37
C THR A 149 -14.97 2.64 2.33
N ARG A 150 -16.14 2.21 1.86
CA ARG A 150 -16.96 2.96 0.91
C ARG A 150 -17.41 4.30 1.49
N TYR A 151 -17.83 4.31 2.75
CA TYR A 151 -18.18 5.52 3.46
C TYR A 151 -16.99 6.49 3.56
N ALA A 152 -15.82 6.00 3.95
CA ALA A 152 -14.58 6.81 4.02
C ALA A 152 -14.20 7.42 2.67
N ILE A 153 -14.33 6.65 1.57
CA ILE A 153 -14.10 7.13 0.21
C ILE A 153 -15.08 8.27 -0.15
N ASP A 154 -16.34 8.12 0.17
CA ASP A 154 -17.35 9.16 -0.12
C ASP A 154 -17.06 10.44 0.68
N VAL A 155 -16.70 10.33 1.98
CA VAL A 155 -16.25 11.47 2.80
C VAL A 155 -15.02 12.15 2.19
N ALA A 156 -14.04 11.36 1.71
CA ALA A 156 -12.83 11.91 1.07
C ALA A 156 -13.16 12.70 -0.19
N LYS A 157 -14.04 12.17 -1.03
CA LYS A 157 -14.49 12.85 -2.26
C LYS A 157 -15.28 14.13 -1.95
N GLU A 158 -16.18 14.11 -0.98
CA GLU A 158 -16.89 15.30 -0.52
C GLU A 158 -15.95 16.39 0.02
N ALA A 159 -14.88 15.99 0.70
CA ALA A 159 -13.87 16.90 1.25
C ALA A 159 -12.88 17.41 0.19
N GLY A 160 -12.96 16.94 -1.06
CA GLY A 160 -12.05 17.29 -2.15
C GLY A 160 -10.64 16.72 -1.95
N CYS A 161 -10.51 15.59 -1.26
CA CYS A 161 -9.25 14.86 -1.20
C CYS A 161 -8.94 14.19 -2.53
N ILE A 162 -7.67 14.08 -2.88
CA ILE A 162 -7.23 13.16 -3.93
C ILE A 162 -7.39 11.74 -3.40
N VAL A 163 -8.02 10.86 -4.16
CA VAL A 163 -8.23 9.46 -3.77
C VAL A 163 -7.18 8.57 -4.44
N SER A 164 -6.35 7.90 -3.65
CA SER A 164 -5.33 6.96 -4.10
C SER A 164 -5.76 5.53 -3.83
N PHE A 165 -5.57 4.67 -4.81
CA PHE A 165 -5.94 3.27 -4.75
C PHE A 165 -4.80 2.36 -5.20
N ASP A 166 -4.52 1.32 -4.40
CA ASP A 166 -3.69 0.17 -4.76
C ASP A 166 -4.54 -1.09 -4.53
N PRO A 167 -4.95 -1.83 -5.58
CA PRO A 167 -5.74 -3.05 -5.40
C PRO A 167 -5.09 -4.02 -4.43
N ASN A 168 -3.78 -4.22 -4.56
CA ASN A 168 -2.98 -5.08 -3.70
C ASN A 168 -3.65 -6.44 -3.49
N LEU A 169 -4.07 -7.06 -4.58
CA LEU A 169 -4.88 -8.27 -4.62
C LEU A 169 -4.20 -9.44 -3.89
N ARG A 170 -4.94 -10.06 -2.97
CA ARG A 170 -4.57 -11.29 -2.28
C ARG A 170 -5.64 -12.35 -2.54
N PRO A 171 -5.53 -13.14 -3.61
CA PRO A 171 -6.55 -14.11 -4.01
C PRO A 171 -7.06 -15.02 -2.88
N PRO A 172 -6.20 -15.55 -1.97
CA PRO A 172 -6.65 -16.43 -0.89
C PRO A 172 -7.61 -15.79 0.14
N LEU A 173 -7.70 -14.46 0.17
CA LEU A 173 -8.57 -13.73 1.12
C LEU A 173 -9.99 -13.50 0.59
N TRP A 174 -10.26 -13.87 -0.65
CA TRP A 174 -11.54 -13.63 -1.30
C TRP A 174 -12.39 -14.91 -1.35
N LYS A 175 -13.70 -14.75 -1.24
CA LYS A 175 -14.65 -15.86 -1.43
C LYS A 175 -14.67 -16.37 -2.87
N SER A 176 -14.49 -15.44 -3.82
CA SER A 176 -14.31 -15.73 -5.24
C SER A 176 -13.47 -14.65 -5.92
N LEU A 177 -12.87 -14.98 -7.05
CA LEU A 177 -12.14 -14.00 -7.87
C LEU A 177 -13.08 -12.99 -8.53
N ASP A 178 -14.33 -13.33 -8.74
CA ASP A 178 -15.36 -12.42 -9.25
C ASP A 178 -15.70 -11.35 -8.21
N ASP A 179 -15.79 -11.71 -6.91
CA ASP A 179 -15.95 -10.74 -5.83
C ASP A 179 -14.74 -9.80 -5.75
N ALA A 180 -13.53 -10.35 -5.85
CA ALA A 180 -12.31 -9.55 -5.88
C ALA A 180 -12.32 -8.55 -7.04
N LYS A 181 -12.68 -9.01 -8.24
CA LYS A 181 -12.76 -8.17 -9.43
C LYS A 181 -13.79 -7.05 -9.28
N ALA A 182 -14.96 -7.36 -8.74
CA ALA A 182 -16.01 -6.37 -8.50
C ALA A 182 -15.57 -5.26 -7.53
N GLU A 183 -14.84 -5.60 -6.46
CA GLU A 183 -14.35 -4.61 -5.50
C GLU A 183 -13.15 -3.81 -6.05
N ILE A 184 -12.29 -4.43 -6.86
CA ILE A 184 -11.26 -3.67 -7.60
C ILE A 184 -11.93 -2.69 -8.56
N GLU A 185 -12.93 -3.12 -9.35
CA GLU A 185 -13.65 -2.24 -10.27
C GLU A 185 -14.36 -1.09 -9.55
N TYR A 186 -14.89 -1.32 -8.34
CA TYR A 186 -15.43 -0.25 -7.50
C TYR A 186 -14.33 0.78 -7.14
N GLY A 187 -13.17 0.34 -6.68
CA GLY A 187 -12.04 1.21 -6.34
C GLY A 187 -11.53 2.01 -7.54
N LEU A 188 -11.41 1.36 -8.70
CA LEU A 188 -11.05 2.01 -9.97
C LEU A 188 -12.01 3.14 -10.35
N GLY A 189 -13.31 2.98 -10.10
CA GLY A 189 -14.34 4.01 -10.36
C GLY A 189 -14.30 5.19 -9.38
N LYS A 190 -13.48 5.13 -8.34
CA LYS A 190 -13.41 6.14 -7.28
C LYS A 190 -12.08 6.89 -7.20
N CYS A 191 -10.98 6.31 -7.71
CA CYS A 191 -9.65 6.85 -7.51
C CYS A 191 -9.24 7.89 -8.56
N ASP A 192 -8.34 8.78 -8.12
CA ASP A 192 -7.66 9.78 -8.94
C ASP A 192 -6.21 9.33 -9.25
N ILE A 193 -5.63 8.54 -8.37
CA ILE A 193 -4.31 7.92 -8.53
C ILE A 193 -4.48 6.42 -8.35
N LEU A 194 -4.09 5.67 -9.37
CA LEU A 194 -4.02 4.21 -9.34
C LEU A 194 -2.56 3.76 -9.36
N LYS A 195 -2.15 2.98 -8.37
CA LYS A 195 -0.98 2.10 -8.52
C LYS A 195 -1.50 0.67 -8.69
N ILE A 196 -1.01 -0.03 -9.70
CA ILE A 196 -1.43 -1.40 -10.02
C ILE A 196 -0.22 -2.21 -10.49
N SER A 197 -0.17 -3.50 -10.21
CA SER A 197 0.88 -4.39 -10.71
C SER A 197 0.54 -4.97 -12.08
N ASP A 198 1.56 -5.49 -12.78
CA ASP A 198 1.44 -6.25 -14.02
C ASP A 198 0.46 -7.44 -13.90
N ASN A 199 0.58 -8.23 -12.82
CA ASN A 199 -0.28 -9.36 -12.55
C ASN A 199 -1.75 -8.95 -12.34
N GLU A 200 -1.99 -7.79 -11.73
CA GLU A 200 -3.35 -7.26 -11.52
C GLU A 200 -3.96 -6.74 -12.83
N VAL A 201 -3.15 -6.15 -13.71
CA VAL A 201 -3.59 -5.78 -15.08
C VAL A 201 -3.98 -7.04 -15.86
N GLU A 202 -3.16 -8.08 -15.81
CA GLU A 202 -3.47 -9.36 -16.45
C GLU A 202 -4.74 -9.99 -15.86
N PHE A 203 -4.89 -9.98 -14.53
CA PHE A 203 -6.09 -10.47 -13.85
C PHE A 203 -7.36 -9.76 -14.30
N LEU A 204 -7.33 -8.44 -14.45
CA LEU A 204 -8.50 -7.63 -14.80
C LEU A 204 -8.89 -7.74 -16.28
N PHE A 205 -7.90 -7.76 -17.17
CA PHE A 205 -8.12 -7.57 -18.60
C PHE A 205 -7.62 -8.73 -19.46
N GLY A 206 -6.96 -9.73 -18.88
CA GLY A 206 -6.43 -10.88 -19.62
C GLY A 206 -5.35 -10.49 -20.65
N THR A 207 -4.58 -9.42 -20.39
CA THR A 207 -3.55 -8.94 -21.29
C THR A 207 -2.26 -8.60 -20.56
N THR A 208 -1.13 -8.92 -21.17
CA THR A 208 0.22 -8.50 -20.78
C THR A 208 0.72 -7.29 -21.57
N ASP A 209 -0.13 -6.75 -22.45
CA ASP A 209 0.09 -5.45 -23.09
C ASP A 209 -0.38 -4.34 -22.14
N TYR A 210 0.56 -3.75 -21.41
CA TYR A 210 0.26 -2.77 -20.37
C TYR A 210 -0.23 -1.42 -20.93
N ASP A 211 0.16 -1.06 -22.15
CA ASP A 211 -0.36 0.14 -22.83
C ASP A 211 -1.85 -0.05 -23.16
N LYS A 212 -2.22 -1.24 -23.64
CA LYS A 212 -3.62 -1.62 -23.84
C LYS A 212 -4.38 -1.66 -22.50
N GLY A 213 -3.79 -2.24 -21.45
CA GLY A 213 -4.38 -2.27 -20.10
C GLY A 213 -4.65 -0.86 -19.58
N ALA A 214 -3.67 0.03 -19.68
CA ALA A 214 -3.80 1.43 -19.27
C ALA A 214 -4.85 2.20 -20.10
N ALA A 215 -4.94 1.93 -21.41
CA ALA A 215 -5.97 2.53 -22.25
C ALA A 215 -7.38 2.11 -21.82
N LEU A 216 -7.60 0.82 -21.51
CA LEU A 216 -8.87 0.31 -20.98
C LEU A 216 -9.22 0.92 -19.62
N LEU A 217 -8.24 1.08 -18.72
CA LEU A 217 -8.42 1.75 -17.43
C LEU A 217 -8.84 3.21 -17.62
N LYS A 218 -8.18 3.95 -18.50
CA LYS A 218 -8.53 5.34 -18.82
C LYS A 218 -9.91 5.48 -19.43
N GLU A 219 -10.22 4.65 -20.42
CA GLU A 219 -11.50 4.69 -21.13
C GLU A 219 -12.67 4.40 -20.18
N LYS A 220 -12.55 3.36 -19.33
CA LYS A 220 -13.64 2.90 -18.47
C LYS A 220 -13.81 3.76 -17.21
N TYR A 221 -12.72 4.23 -16.62
CA TYR A 221 -12.73 4.84 -15.28
C TYR A 221 -12.25 6.29 -15.22
N ASN A 222 -11.67 6.80 -16.30
CA ASN A 222 -11.15 8.18 -16.40
C ASN A 222 -10.16 8.56 -15.28
N ILE A 223 -9.25 7.63 -14.93
CA ILE A 223 -8.26 7.82 -13.86
C ILE A 223 -7.17 8.79 -14.32
N PRO A 224 -6.93 9.90 -13.61
CA PRO A 224 -5.96 10.91 -14.00
C PRO A 224 -4.51 10.41 -14.08
N LEU A 225 -4.07 9.64 -13.07
CA LEU A 225 -2.71 9.09 -12.98
C LEU A 225 -2.75 7.58 -12.75
N ILE A 226 -2.21 6.82 -13.69
CA ILE A 226 -2.08 5.36 -13.58
C ILE A 226 -0.60 5.02 -13.54
N LEU A 227 -0.20 4.26 -12.52
CA LEU A 227 1.16 3.78 -12.30
C LEU A 227 1.14 2.25 -12.34
N ILE A 228 1.83 1.65 -13.31
CA ILE A 228 1.94 0.19 -13.45
C ILE A 228 3.35 -0.24 -13.03
N THR A 229 3.44 -1.08 -12.00
CA THR A 229 4.71 -1.68 -11.56
C THR A 229 4.91 -3.02 -12.26
N LEU A 230 6.13 -3.24 -12.80
CA LEU A 230 6.52 -4.39 -13.62
C LEU A 230 7.60 -5.24 -12.94
N GLY A 231 7.68 -5.19 -11.62
CA GLY A 231 8.69 -5.91 -10.84
C GLY A 231 10.11 -5.60 -11.30
N LYS A 232 10.81 -6.62 -11.79
CA LYS A 232 12.19 -6.51 -12.29
C LYS A 232 12.32 -5.74 -13.60
N ASP A 233 11.22 -5.45 -14.27
CA ASP A 233 11.20 -4.74 -15.56
C ASP A 233 10.90 -3.24 -15.40
N GLY A 234 10.79 -2.76 -14.14
CA GLY A 234 10.64 -1.34 -13.81
C GLY A 234 9.20 -0.89 -13.63
N SER A 235 8.85 0.27 -14.19
CA SER A 235 7.50 0.84 -14.02
C SER A 235 7.13 1.78 -15.17
N ARG A 236 5.82 1.98 -15.32
CA ARG A 236 5.23 2.92 -16.29
C ARG A 236 4.25 3.86 -15.62
N ALA A 237 4.22 5.10 -16.08
CA ALA A 237 3.21 6.09 -15.71
C ALA A 237 2.42 6.52 -16.94
N TYR A 238 1.11 6.61 -16.78
CA TYR A 238 0.18 7.11 -17.78
C TYR A 238 -0.58 8.29 -17.20
N TYR A 239 -0.37 9.47 -17.79
CA TYR A 239 -0.98 10.70 -17.33
C TYR A 239 -1.35 11.58 -18.52
N LYS A 240 -2.61 11.99 -18.65
CA LYS A 240 -3.11 12.67 -19.85
C LYS A 240 -2.72 11.86 -21.11
N ASP A 241 -2.06 12.46 -22.07
CA ASP A 241 -1.59 11.79 -23.29
C ASP A 241 -0.12 11.32 -23.18
N MET A 242 0.48 11.41 -21.99
CA MET A 242 1.87 11.02 -21.74
C MET A 242 1.95 9.59 -21.26
N THR A 243 2.93 8.85 -21.76
CA THR A 243 3.38 7.56 -21.26
C THR A 243 4.87 7.65 -20.98
N VAL A 244 5.28 7.37 -19.75
CA VAL A 244 6.66 7.45 -19.31
C VAL A 244 7.07 6.12 -18.68
N GLU A 245 8.26 5.66 -19.03
CA GLU A 245 8.84 4.43 -18.49
C GLU A 245 10.10 4.74 -17.69
N ALA A 246 10.34 3.97 -16.61
CA ALA A 246 11.59 4.00 -15.88
C ALA A 246 12.12 2.58 -15.64
N ALA A 247 13.43 2.43 -15.87
CA ALA A 247 14.13 1.17 -15.63
C ALA A 247 14.14 0.80 -14.13
N PRO A 248 14.24 -0.49 -13.79
CA PRO A 248 14.36 -0.94 -12.42
C PRO A 248 15.77 -0.67 -11.87
N PHE A 249 15.88 -0.62 -10.54
CA PHE A 249 17.16 -0.71 -9.84
C PHE A 249 17.34 -2.14 -9.34
N LEU A 250 18.04 -2.98 -10.10
CA LEU A 250 18.23 -4.38 -9.72
C LEU A 250 19.24 -4.51 -8.56
N GLN A 251 18.89 -5.36 -7.58
CA GLN A 251 19.76 -5.72 -6.47
C GLN A 251 20.48 -7.04 -6.75
N GLU A 252 21.76 -7.10 -6.38
CA GLU A 252 22.53 -8.34 -6.44
C GLU A 252 22.02 -9.37 -5.41
N LYS A 253 21.47 -8.87 -4.29
CA LYS A 253 20.98 -9.68 -3.19
C LYS A 253 19.67 -9.10 -2.67
N THR A 254 18.57 -9.75 -3.03
CA THR A 254 17.24 -9.51 -2.46
C THR A 254 17.08 -10.39 -1.22
N ILE A 255 16.66 -9.78 -0.11
CA ILE A 255 16.34 -10.47 1.15
C ILE A 255 14.85 -10.77 1.18
N GLU A 256 14.03 -9.74 0.93
CA GLU A 256 12.58 -9.83 1.01
C GLU A 256 11.93 -8.81 0.06
N THR A 257 10.76 -9.12 -0.51
CA THR A 257 10.05 -8.18 -1.41
C THR A 257 8.83 -7.53 -0.75
N THR A 258 8.56 -7.83 0.54
CA THR A 258 7.47 -7.22 1.30
C THR A 258 7.66 -5.70 1.36
N GLY A 259 6.58 -4.97 1.11
CA GLY A 259 6.59 -3.52 1.13
C GLY A 259 7.18 -2.82 -0.09
N ALA A 260 7.70 -3.53 -1.11
CA ALA A 260 8.26 -2.88 -2.30
C ALA A 260 7.19 -2.10 -3.08
N GLY A 261 6.03 -2.70 -3.31
CA GLY A 261 4.88 -2.04 -3.94
C GLY A 261 4.36 -0.85 -3.13
N ASP A 262 4.28 -1.01 -1.81
CA ASP A 262 3.83 0.04 -0.88
C ASP A 262 4.82 1.21 -0.87
N THR A 263 6.14 0.92 -0.88
CA THR A 263 7.22 1.92 -0.97
C THR A 263 7.15 2.69 -2.29
N PHE A 264 6.91 1.99 -3.41
CA PHE A 264 6.71 2.64 -4.71
C PHE A 264 5.48 3.55 -4.68
N CYS A 265 4.35 3.07 -4.16
CA CYS A 265 3.11 3.85 -4.02
C CYS A 265 3.35 5.12 -3.18
N ALA A 266 3.92 4.98 -1.99
CA ALA A 266 4.24 6.09 -1.10
C ALA A 266 5.15 7.13 -1.73
N SER A 267 6.21 6.70 -2.43
CA SER A 267 7.13 7.58 -3.14
C SER A 267 6.41 8.38 -4.24
N SER A 268 5.49 7.72 -4.94
CA SER A 268 4.66 8.36 -5.96
C SER A 268 3.70 9.39 -5.36
N LEU A 269 3.04 9.06 -4.25
CA LEU A 269 2.16 9.98 -3.52
C LEU A 269 2.94 11.18 -2.99
N ASN A 270 4.14 10.96 -2.45
CA ASN A 270 5.02 12.05 -2.02
C ASN A 270 5.29 13.03 -3.16
N TYR A 271 5.61 12.52 -4.36
CA TYR A 271 5.88 13.36 -5.52
C TYR A 271 4.65 14.18 -5.93
N VAL A 272 3.47 13.57 -5.94
CA VAL A 272 2.19 14.26 -6.21
C VAL A 272 1.90 15.34 -5.16
N LEU A 273 2.21 15.08 -3.89
CA LEU A 273 2.06 16.09 -2.81
C LEU A 273 2.98 17.29 -3.01
N GLU A 274 4.17 17.11 -3.56
CA GLU A 274 5.15 18.18 -3.79
C GLU A 274 4.82 19.00 -5.06
N HIS A 275 4.33 18.37 -6.13
CA HIS A 275 4.17 19.01 -7.45
C HIS A 275 2.70 19.27 -7.83
N GLY A 276 1.74 18.61 -7.19
CA GLY A 276 0.31 18.64 -7.53
C GLY A 276 -0.03 17.68 -8.68
N LEU A 277 -1.22 17.07 -8.61
CA LEU A 277 -1.68 16.09 -9.59
C LEU A 277 -1.94 16.71 -10.98
N ASP A 278 -2.43 17.95 -11.02
CA ASP A 278 -2.88 18.57 -12.28
C ASP A 278 -1.75 19.06 -13.20
N ASN A 279 -0.53 19.23 -12.64
CA ASN A 279 0.58 19.93 -13.28
C ASN A 279 1.80 19.03 -13.57
N LEU A 280 1.65 17.72 -13.57
CA LEU A 280 2.75 16.81 -13.85
C LEU A 280 3.21 16.93 -15.30
N THR A 281 4.52 17.03 -15.51
CA THR A 281 5.18 17.01 -16.80
C THR A 281 5.82 15.65 -17.06
N GLU A 282 6.28 15.39 -18.28
CA GLU A 282 7.01 14.15 -18.61
C GLU A 282 8.28 14.00 -17.76
N GLU A 283 9.01 15.10 -17.53
CA GLU A 283 10.20 15.13 -16.66
C GLU A 283 9.81 14.77 -15.21
N ASN A 284 8.75 15.37 -14.68
CA ASN A 284 8.23 15.04 -13.35
C ASN A 284 7.85 13.57 -13.21
N LEU A 285 7.20 13.00 -14.23
CA LEU A 285 6.85 11.58 -14.23
C LEU A 285 8.08 10.68 -14.26
N LYS A 286 9.11 11.08 -15.01
CA LYS A 286 10.38 10.34 -15.06
C LYS A 286 11.11 10.37 -13.74
N GLU A 287 11.19 11.52 -13.09
CA GLU A 287 11.77 11.67 -11.75
C GLU A 287 10.99 10.85 -10.71
N LEU A 288 9.64 10.94 -10.72
CA LEU A 288 8.77 10.16 -9.86
C LEU A 288 9.06 8.67 -9.97
N LEU A 289 9.02 8.12 -11.19
CA LEU A 289 9.23 6.70 -11.42
C LEU A 289 10.65 6.25 -11.03
N THR A 290 11.65 7.06 -11.34
CA THR A 290 13.06 6.76 -11.03
C THR A 290 13.26 6.69 -9.52
N PHE A 291 12.77 7.68 -8.76
CA PHE A 291 12.86 7.68 -7.31
C PHE A 291 12.05 6.53 -6.69
N ALA A 292 10.82 6.30 -7.15
CA ALA A 292 9.96 5.24 -6.65
C ALA A 292 10.54 3.83 -6.90
N ASN A 293 11.12 3.59 -8.09
CA ASN A 293 11.83 2.34 -8.40
C ASN A 293 13.07 2.15 -7.52
N ALA A 294 13.84 3.21 -7.26
CA ALA A 294 15.01 3.15 -6.39
C ALA A 294 14.62 2.82 -4.94
N ALA A 295 13.61 3.51 -4.41
CA ALA A 295 13.10 3.27 -3.07
C ALA A 295 12.53 1.85 -2.91
N ALA A 296 11.71 1.40 -3.87
CA ALA A 296 11.14 0.06 -3.90
C ALA A 296 12.23 -1.03 -4.02
N SER A 297 13.30 -0.77 -4.74
CA SER A 297 14.45 -1.67 -4.82
C SER A 297 15.22 -1.72 -3.50
N LEU A 298 15.45 -0.57 -2.87
CA LEU A 298 16.26 -0.48 -1.65
C LEU A 298 15.60 -1.23 -0.48
N ILE A 299 14.27 -1.16 -0.32
CA ILE A 299 13.56 -1.88 0.75
C ILE A 299 13.74 -3.39 0.63
N THR A 300 13.90 -3.95 -0.58
CA THR A 300 14.08 -5.40 -0.77
C THR A 300 15.38 -5.95 -0.20
N THR A 301 16.32 -5.10 0.17
CA THR A 301 17.58 -5.47 0.85
C THR A 301 17.44 -5.56 2.37
N ARG A 302 16.25 -5.32 2.91
CA ARG A 302 15.95 -5.29 4.34
C ARG A 302 14.89 -6.33 4.68
N LYS A 303 14.86 -6.79 5.92
CA LYS A 303 13.84 -7.71 6.43
C LYS A 303 12.72 -6.93 7.11
N GLY A 304 11.47 -7.28 6.79
CA GLY A 304 10.29 -6.55 7.22
C GLY A 304 9.97 -5.34 6.33
N ALA A 305 8.97 -4.55 6.69
CA ALA A 305 8.53 -3.39 5.91
C ALA A 305 8.42 -2.13 6.77
N LEU A 306 7.41 -2.01 7.61
CA LEU A 306 7.01 -0.78 8.31
C LEU A 306 8.17 -0.04 9.02
N ARG A 307 9.01 -0.75 9.75
CA ARG A 307 10.10 -0.17 10.54
C ARG A 307 11.38 0.10 9.76
N VAL A 308 11.52 -0.46 8.57
CA VAL A 308 12.76 -0.45 7.80
C VAL A 308 12.69 0.39 6.52
N MET A 309 11.66 1.21 6.40
CA MET A 309 11.51 2.17 5.30
C MET A 309 12.71 3.10 5.21
N SER A 310 13.12 3.39 3.97
CA SER A 310 14.29 4.22 3.68
C SER A 310 14.00 5.71 3.84
N THR A 311 14.98 6.47 4.29
CA THR A 311 14.91 7.94 4.26
C THR A 311 15.11 8.46 2.84
N LYS A 312 14.74 9.73 2.59
CA LYS A 312 14.97 10.39 1.30
C LYS A 312 16.46 10.39 0.93
N GLU A 313 17.32 10.65 1.90
CA GLU A 313 18.78 10.67 1.73
C GLU A 313 19.33 9.32 1.34
N GLU A 314 18.90 8.24 1.99
CA GLU A 314 19.32 6.86 1.64
C GLU A 314 18.95 6.51 0.20
N VAL A 315 17.74 6.88 -0.25
CA VAL A 315 17.29 6.64 -1.62
C VAL A 315 18.12 7.44 -2.63
N LEU A 316 18.36 8.73 -2.35
CA LEU A 316 19.16 9.60 -3.23
C LEU A 316 20.63 9.14 -3.31
N ASP A 317 21.22 8.71 -2.21
CA ASP A 317 22.59 8.19 -2.20
C ASP A 317 22.69 6.84 -2.94
N PHE A 318 21.66 6.00 -2.82
CA PHE A 318 21.57 4.78 -3.61
C PHE A 318 21.45 5.09 -5.11
N MET A 319 20.61 6.04 -5.53
CA MET A 319 20.50 6.47 -6.93
C MET A 319 21.86 6.97 -7.47
N LYS A 320 22.55 7.87 -6.75
CA LYS A 320 23.88 8.36 -7.11
C LYS A 320 24.89 7.20 -7.27
N SER A 321 24.86 6.20 -6.39
CA SER A 321 25.74 5.03 -6.48
C SER A 321 25.52 4.20 -7.74
N ARG A 322 24.36 4.35 -8.38
CA ARG A 322 23.97 3.68 -9.63
C ARG A 322 24.09 4.58 -10.87
N GLY A 323 24.61 5.81 -10.70
CA GLY A 323 24.87 6.75 -11.80
C GLY A 323 23.64 7.58 -12.23
N CYS A 324 22.66 7.74 -11.34
CA CYS A 324 21.47 8.57 -11.54
C CYS A 324 21.56 9.87 -10.71
#